data_db18e8ec37a68d952aa57d1857166ea2
#
_entry.id   db18e8ec37a68d952aa57d1857166ea2
#
_cell.length_a   1.000
_cell.length_b   1.000
_cell.length_c   1.000
_cell.angle_alpha   90.00
_cell.angle_beta   90.00
_cell.angle_gamma   90.00
#
_symmetry.space_group_name_H-M   'P 1'
#
loop_
_entity.id
_entity.type
_entity.pdbx_description
1 polymer ?
#
loop_
_entity_poly.entity_id
_entity_poly.type
_entity_poly.pdbx_seq_one_letter_code
_entity_poly.pdbx_strand_id
1 'polypeptide(L)'
;TSRGLGDVYKRQKKSIAVDLKTKEGKDILFKLAAEADVFMQNFRPGAIERMGFGEREIRAINEKIIYVSISGFGNRGPYANSRVYDPIIQALSGATDIQADRETGQPKMFRIIIADKVTALTTAQAISSALYAREKHGTAQHIEISMLDCMISFFWPEGMAGIVYAENEIDVRKLQGTQDLIYKAQDRYITAGAVSDAEWKGMCKALKREDLIDDERFASPAGRVTNAQIRKQITGEEISKWKGSEILRRLQEEG
;
A
#
# COMPACT_ATOMS: atom_id res chain seq x y z
N THR A 1 -12.21 -6.01 29.09
CA THR A 1 -11.49 -6.58 27.95
C THR A 1 -11.78 -5.75 26.72
N SER A 2 -10.78 -5.02 26.22
CA SER A 2 -10.85 -4.27 24.97
C SER A 2 -11.12 -5.27 23.84
N ARG A 3 -12.35 -5.28 23.33
CA ARG A 3 -12.69 -6.02 22.12
C ARG A 3 -12.09 -5.23 20.95
N GLY A 4 -11.14 -5.84 20.25
CA GLY A 4 -10.48 -5.18 19.12
C GLY A 4 -11.47 -4.70 18.06
N LEU A 5 -11.16 -3.61 17.38
CA LEU A 5 -11.95 -3.04 16.27
C LEU A 5 -12.43 -4.10 15.27
N GLY A 6 -11.59 -5.11 14.99
CA GLY A 6 -11.92 -6.22 14.11
C GLY A 6 -13.17 -7.02 14.51
N ASP A 7 -13.46 -7.15 15.82
CA ASP A 7 -14.65 -7.84 16.28
C ASP A 7 -15.93 -7.00 16.11
N VAL A 8 -15.82 -5.67 16.17
CA VAL A 8 -16.97 -4.77 16.07
C VAL A 8 -17.54 -4.80 14.65
N TYR A 9 -16.73 -4.60 13.63
CA TYR A 9 -17.24 -4.56 12.24
C TYR A 9 -17.58 -5.95 11.68
N LYS A 10 -16.95 -7.04 12.15
CA LYS A 10 -17.30 -8.39 11.72
C LYS A 10 -18.69 -8.82 12.19
N ARG A 11 -19.11 -8.40 13.36
CA ARG A 11 -20.45 -8.73 13.92
C ARG A 11 -21.62 -8.05 13.20
N GLN A 12 -21.36 -7.01 12.43
CA GLN A 12 -22.36 -6.37 11.58
C GLN A 12 -22.71 -7.21 10.35
N LYS A 13 -21.83 -8.14 9.93
CA LYS A 13 -22.01 -8.94 8.74
C LYS A 13 -22.86 -10.16 9.06
N LYS A 14 -23.87 -10.39 8.20
CA LYS A 14 -24.64 -11.63 8.18
C LYS A 14 -24.04 -12.56 7.13
N SER A 15 -24.10 -13.86 7.36
CA SER A 15 -23.63 -14.88 6.42
C SER A 15 -24.77 -15.76 6.01
N ILE A 16 -24.81 -16.14 4.72
CA ILE A 16 -25.76 -17.09 4.17
C ILE A 16 -25.01 -18.07 3.27
N ALA A 17 -25.34 -19.35 3.36
CA ALA A 17 -24.85 -20.37 2.43
C ALA A 17 -25.97 -20.72 1.43
N VAL A 18 -25.66 -20.54 0.15
CA VAL A 18 -26.65 -20.74 -0.93
C VAL A 18 -25.97 -21.50 -2.08
N ASP A 19 -26.62 -22.51 -2.60
CA ASP A 19 -26.18 -23.20 -3.83
C ASP A 19 -26.64 -22.43 -5.07
N LEU A 20 -25.74 -21.63 -5.65
CA LEU A 20 -25.99 -20.83 -6.84
C LEU A 20 -26.13 -21.65 -8.15
N LYS A 21 -26.00 -22.98 -8.09
CA LYS A 21 -26.30 -23.85 -9.24
C LYS A 21 -27.80 -24.18 -9.33
N THR A 22 -28.53 -24.06 -8.23
CA THR A 22 -29.98 -24.29 -8.19
C THR A 22 -30.74 -23.02 -8.56
N LYS A 23 -31.97 -23.21 -9.02
CA LYS A 23 -32.88 -22.11 -9.30
C LYS A 23 -33.23 -21.34 -8.02
N GLU A 24 -33.54 -22.07 -6.97
CA GLU A 24 -33.92 -21.53 -5.66
C GLU A 24 -32.77 -20.68 -5.07
N GLY A 25 -31.52 -21.16 -5.19
CA GLY A 25 -30.35 -20.44 -4.74
C GLY A 25 -30.13 -19.14 -5.52
N LYS A 26 -30.32 -19.17 -6.83
CA LYS A 26 -30.28 -17.97 -7.66
C LYS A 26 -31.36 -16.97 -7.29
N ASP A 27 -32.59 -17.43 -7.08
CA ASP A 27 -33.74 -16.60 -6.71
C ASP A 27 -33.49 -15.89 -5.36
N ILE A 28 -32.84 -16.57 -4.41
CA ILE A 28 -32.44 -15.96 -3.12
C ILE A 28 -31.44 -14.81 -3.35
N LEU A 29 -30.39 -15.03 -4.14
CA LEU A 29 -29.39 -13.99 -4.41
C LEU A 29 -29.99 -12.80 -5.16
N PHE A 30 -30.88 -13.04 -6.11
CA PHE A 30 -31.58 -11.96 -6.81
C PHE A 30 -32.48 -11.13 -5.87
N LYS A 31 -33.19 -11.76 -4.93
CA LYS A 31 -33.95 -11.04 -3.90
C LYS A 31 -33.06 -10.17 -3.02
N LEU A 32 -31.89 -10.68 -2.61
CA LEU A 32 -30.94 -9.88 -1.85
C LEU A 32 -30.38 -8.70 -2.67
N ALA A 33 -30.07 -8.91 -3.96
CA ALA A 33 -29.57 -7.87 -4.84
C ALA A 33 -30.62 -6.78 -5.11
N ALA A 34 -31.91 -7.13 -5.15
CA ALA A 34 -32.99 -6.17 -5.36
C ALA A 34 -33.09 -5.11 -4.25
N GLU A 35 -32.67 -5.44 -3.04
CA GLU A 35 -32.73 -4.57 -1.86
C GLU A 35 -31.36 -3.99 -1.48
N ALA A 36 -30.27 -4.42 -2.15
CA ALA A 36 -28.91 -4.01 -1.81
C ALA A 36 -28.52 -2.68 -2.45
N ASP A 37 -27.73 -1.89 -1.75
CA ASP A 37 -27.10 -0.70 -2.32
C ASP A 37 -25.85 -1.02 -3.13
N VAL A 38 -25.15 -2.10 -2.79
CA VAL A 38 -23.90 -2.50 -3.41
C VAL A 38 -23.89 -4.02 -3.62
N PHE A 39 -23.55 -4.45 -4.82
CA PHE A 39 -23.24 -5.84 -5.13
C PHE A 39 -21.75 -5.94 -5.45
N MET A 40 -20.99 -6.69 -4.66
CA MET A 40 -19.55 -6.83 -4.82
C MET A 40 -19.16 -8.28 -5.03
N GLN A 41 -18.28 -8.53 -6.00
CA GLN A 41 -17.76 -9.84 -6.31
C GLN A 41 -16.26 -9.78 -6.66
N ASN A 42 -15.56 -10.89 -6.42
CA ASN A 42 -14.16 -11.07 -6.76
C ASN A 42 -13.89 -12.41 -7.47
N PHE A 43 -14.83 -12.86 -8.27
CA PHE A 43 -14.65 -14.03 -9.13
C PHE A 43 -13.70 -13.70 -10.29
N ARG A 44 -13.13 -14.75 -10.90
CA ARG A 44 -12.35 -14.57 -12.13
C ARG A 44 -13.24 -13.94 -13.23
N PRO A 45 -12.66 -13.10 -14.09
CA PRO A 45 -13.42 -12.49 -15.18
C PRO A 45 -14.25 -13.50 -15.96
N GLY A 46 -15.50 -13.17 -16.25
CA GLY A 46 -16.46 -14.01 -16.94
C GLY A 46 -17.11 -15.12 -16.09
N ALA A 47 -16.65 -15.38 -14.88
CA ALA A 47 -17.22 -16.44 -14.05
C ALA A 47 -18.57 -16.06 -13.46
N ILE A 48 -18.72 -14.85 -12.96
CA ILE A 48 -19.96 -14.35 -12.36
C ILE A 48 -21.04 -14.17 -13.43
N GLU A 49 -20.67 -13.77 -14.64
CA GLU A 49 -21.54 -13.63 -15.80
C GLU A 49 -22.09 -15.01 -16.22
N ARG A 50 -21.24 -16.04 -16.29
CA ARG A 50 -21.67 -17.42 -16.60
C ARG A 50 -22.62 -17.99 -15.54
N MET A 51 -22.53 -17.51 -14.30
CA MET A 51 -23.47 -17.88 -13.24
C MET A 51 -24.81 -17.14 -13.33
N GLY A 52 -24.89 -16.09 -14.18
CA GLY A 52 -26.08 -15.27 -14.37
C GLY A 52 -26.18 -14.07 -13.43
N PHE A 53 -25.08 -13.64 -12.82
CA PHE A 53 -25.03 -12.51 -11.88
C PHE A 53 -24.06 -11.41 -12.35
N GLY A 54 -23.91 -11.25 -13.67
CA GLY A 54 -23.17 -10.15 -14.25
C GLY A 54 -23.80 -8.80 -13.94
N GLU A 55 -23.08 -7.74 -14.26
CA GLU A 55 -23.54 -6.36 -14.03
C GLU A 55 -24.91 -6.10 -14.68
N ARG A 56 -25.08 -6.56 -15.89
CA ARG A 56 -26.32 -6.39 -16.67
C ARG A 56 -27.52 -7.08 -16.00
N GLU A 57 -27.36 -8.33 -15.56
CA GLU A 57 -28.39 -9.11 -14.89
C GLU A 57 -28.80 -8.51 -13.55
N ILE A 58 -27.83 -8.09 -12.77
CA ILE A 58 -28.06 -7.48 -11.45
C ILE A 58 -28.73 -6.12 -11.60
N ARG A 59 -28.27 -5.29 -12.53
CA ARG A 59 -28.88 -3.97 -12.78
C ARG A 59 -30.27 -4.05 -13.38
N ALA A 60 -30.58 -5.09 -14.12
CA ALA A 60 -31.93 -5.30 -14.62
C ALA A 60 -32.97 -5.46 -13.48
N ILE A 61 -32.54 -5.88 -12.28
CA ILE A 61 -33.36 -6.04 -11.09
C ILE A 61 -33.32 -4.80 -10.22
N ASN A 62 -32.13 -4.15 -10.10
CA ASN A 62 -31.92 -2.97 -9.29
C ASN A 62 -31.01 -1.98 -10.04
N GLU A 63 -31.61 -1.05 -10.78
CA GLU A 63 -30.87 -0.06 -11.58
C GLU A 63 -30.02 0.91 -10.75
N LYS A 64 -30.33 1.05 -9.45
CA LYS A 64 -29.62 1.92 -8.52
C LYS A 64 -28.44 1.25 -7.81
N ILE A 65 -28.24 -0.05 -8.04
CA ILE A 65 -27.16 -0.78 -7.37
C ILE A 65 -25.79 -0.38 -7.89
N ILE A 66 -24.84 -0.20 -6.99
CA ILE A 66 -23.43 -0.05 -7.34
C ILE A 66 -22.87 -1.46 -7.51
N TYR A 67 -22.46 -1.79 -8.73
CA TYR A 67 -21.86 -3.09 -9.03
C TYR A 67 -20.35 -2.98 -8.93
N VAL A 68 -19.71 -3.89 -8.20
CA VAL A 68 -18.25 -3.85 -7.96
C VAL A 68 -17.62 -5.17 -8.40
N SER A 69 -16.68 -5.09 -9.31
CA SER A 69 -15.87 -6.21 -9.78
C SER A 69 -14.42 -6.04 -9.36
N ILE A 70 -13.91 -7.00 -8.59
CA ILE A 70 -12.50 -7.02 -8.17
C ILE A 70 -11.82 -8.17 -8.89
N SER A 71 -10.68 -7.91 -9.51
CA SER A 71 -9.85 -8.92 -10.18
C SER A 71 -8.36 -8.66 -9.97
N GLY A 72 -7.52 -9.64 -10.29
CA GLY A 72 -6.08 -9.49 -10.15
C GLY A 72 -5.48 -8.47 -11.12
N PHE A 73 -5.91 -8.53 -12.38
CA PHE A 73 -5.28 -7.79 -13.50
C PHE A 73 -6.27 -6.95 -14.31
N GLY A 74 -7.50 -6.77 -13.81
CA GLY A 74 -8.57 -6.16 -14.60
C GLY A 74 -9.20 -7.17 -15.57
N ASN A 75 -10.10 -6.68 -16.41
CA ASN A 75 -10.85 -7.47 -17.40
C ASN A 75 -10.22 -7.45 -18.81
N ARG A 76 -9.09 -6.75 -19.00
CA ARG A 76 -8.40 -6.57 -20.28
C ARG A 76 -6.91 -6.88 -20.15
N GLY A 77 -6.26 -7.08 -21.30
CA GLY A 77 -4.83 -7.32 -21.37
C GLY A 77 -4.45 -8.80 -21.24
N PRO A 78 -3.13 -9.09 -21.40
CA PRO A 78 -2.65 -10.48 -21.53
C PRO A 78 -2.80 -11.30 -20.25
N TYR A 79 -2.88 -10.66 -19.09
CA TYR A 79 -3.00 -11.33 -17.79
C TYR A 79 -4.43 -11.42 -17.25
N ALA A 80 -5.45 -10.88 -17.93
CA ALA A 80 -6.83 -10.80 -17.44
C ALA A 80 -7.38 -12.15 -16.94
N ASN A 81 -7.05 -13.25 -17.61
CA ASN A 81 -7.47 -14.61 -17.23
C ASN A 81 -6.47 -15.38 -16.37
N SER A 82 -5.35 -14.76 -16.01
CA SER A 82 -4.31 -15.42 -15.22
C SER A 82 -4.77 -15.65 -13.79
N ARG A 83 -4.27 -16.73 -13.18
CA ARG A 83 -4.46 -16.97 -11.75
C ARG A 83 -3.63 -15.98 -10.96
N VAL A 84 -4.20 -15.45 -9.90
CA VAL A 84 -3.56 -14.45 -9.08
C VAL A 84 -3.81 -14.71 -7.59
N TYR A 85 -2.76 -14.41 -6.82
CA TYR A 85 -2.78 -14.30 -5.37
C TYR A 85 -1.91 -13.11 -4.98
N ASP A 86 -2.05 -12.61 -3.78
CA ASP A 86 -1.30 -11.48 -3.24
C ASP A 86 0.21 -11.50 -3.59
N PRO A 87 0.97 -12.59 -3.39
CA PRO A 87 2.41 -12.60 -3.71
C PRO A 87 2.73 -12.34 -5.18
N ILE A 88 1.87 -12.78 -6.10
CA ILE A 88 2.05 -12.53 -7.53
C ILE A 88 1.90 -11.03 -7.84
N ILE A 89 0.90 -10.40 -7.23
CA ILE A 89 0.70 -8.96 -7.37
C ILE A 89 1.85 -8.17 -6.74
N GLN A 90 2.34 -8.56 -5.57
CA GLN A 90 3.52 -7.94 -4.96
C GLN A 90 4.73 -7.96 -5.91
N ALA A 91 4.97 -9.10 -6.56
CA ALA A 91 6.09 -9.24 -7.50
C ALA A 91 5.90 -8.37 -8.75
N LEU A 92 4.73 -8.46 -9.39
CA LEU A 92 4.47 -7.77 -10.66
C LEU A 92 4.30 -6.25 -10.53
N SER A 93 3.88 -5.76 -9.37
CA SER A 93 3.76 -4.32 -9.08
C SER A 93 5.09 -3.63 -8.78
N GLY A 94 6.22 -4.37 -8.67
CA GLY A 94 7.50 -3.82 -8.26
C GLY A 94 7.68 -3.69 -6.73
N ALA A 95 6.65 -4.03 -5.93
CA ALA A 95 6.71 -3.92 -4.47
C ALA A 95 7.88 -4.72 -3.85
N THR A 96 8.20 -5.87 -4.44
CA THR A 96 9.31 -6.73 -3.99
C THR A 96 10.69 -6.14 -4.28
N ASP A 97 10.82 -5.35 -5.35
CA ASP A 97 12.06 -4.64 -5.69
C ASP A 97 12.26 -3.44 -4.76
N ILE A 98 11.19 -2.72 -4.43
CA ILE A 98 11.22 -1.64 -3.43
C ILE A 98 11.72 -2.18 -2.07
N GLN A 99 11.36 -3.42 -1.71
CA GLN A 99 11.79 -4.10 -0.49
C GLN A 99 13.07 -4.93 -0.65
N ALA A 100 13.76 -4.82 -1.78
CA ALA A 100 14.95 -5.62 -2.05
C ALA A 100 16.03 -5.43 -0.97
N ASP A 101 16.77 -6.48 -0.74
CA ASP A 101 17.95 -6.43 0.13
C ASP A 101 18.99 -5.46 -0.45
N ARG A 102 19.46 -4.55 0.37
CA ARG A 102 20.36 -3.46 -0.07
C ARG A 102 21.75 -3.94 -0.48
N GLU A 103 22.24 -5.00 0.15
CA GLU A 103 23.58 -5.53 -0.10
C GLU A 103 23.59 -6.47 -1.30
N THR A 104 22.59 -7.34 -1.37
CA THR A 104 22.52 -8.41 -2.38
C THR A 104 21.64 -8.07 -3.58
N GLY A 105 20.77 -7.05 -3.48
CA GLY A 105 19.76 -6.72 -4.47
C GLY A 105 18.64 -7.76 -4.59
N GLN A 106 18.57 -8.74 -3.67
CA GLN A 106 17.55 -9.78 -3.71
C GLN A 106 16.16 -9.20 -3.40
N PRO A 107 15.16 -9.34 -4.31
CA PRO A 107 13.79 -8.92 -4.05
C PRO A 107 13.20 -9.60 -2.81
N LYS A 108 12.43 -8.85 -2.01
CA LYS A 108 11.80 -9.35 -0.78
C LYS A 108 10.31 -9.06 -0.77
N MET A 109 9.52 -10.05 -0.35
CA MET A 109 8.08 -9.88 -0.12
C MET A 109 7.81 -9.09 1.16
N PHE A 110 6.78 -8.26 1.15
CA PHE A 110 6.13 -7.87 2.40
C PHE A 110 5.55 -9.12 3.06
N ARG A 111 5.80 -9.29 4.35
CA ARG A 111 5.33 -10.47 5.12
C ARG A 111 3.86 -10.36 5.53
N ILE A 112 3.09 -9.58 4.82
CA ILE A 112 1.65 -9.43 4.96
C ILE A 112 1.00 -9.44 3.58
N ILE A 113 -0.28 -9.74 3.49
CA ILE A 113 -1.06 -9.67 2.25
C ILE A 113 -1.35 -8.20 1.88
N ILE A 114 -0.30 -7.47 1.51
CA ILE A 114 -0.39 -6.02 1.28
C ILE A 114 -1.25 -5.68 0.07
N ALA A 115 -1.17 -6.48 -1.00
CA ALA A 115 -1.94 -6.25 -2.21
C ALA A 115 -3.45 -6.40 -1.96
N ASP A 116 -3.87 -7.43 -1.23
CA ASP A 116 -5.25 -7.62 -0.81
C ASP A 116 -5.74 -6.44 0.04
N LYS A 117 -4.92 -5.97 0.98
CA LYS A 117 -5.28 -4.87 1.89
C LYS A 117 -5.41 -3.53 1.17
N VAL A 118 -4.47 -3.19 0.30
CA VAL A 118 -4.52 -1.97 -0.52
C VAL A 118 -5.74 -2.00 -1.43
N THR A 119 -5.98 -3.13 -2.11
CA THR A 119 -7.17 -3.34 -2.94
C THR A 119 -8.45 -3.15 -2.15
N ALA A 120 -8.55 -3.71 -0.94
CA ALA A 120 -9.73 -3.58 -0.09
C ALA A 120 -10.00 -2.13 0.33
N LEU A 121 -8.96 -1.36 0.69
CA LEU A 121 -9.07 0.05 1.03
C LEU A 121 -9.50 0.89 -0.19
N THR A 122 -8.87 0.67 -1.34
CA THR A 122 -9.23 1.35 -2.60
C THR A 122 -10.68 1.04 -3.00
N THR A 123 -11.10 -0.23 -2.87
CA THR A 123 -12.48 -0.63 -3.13
C THR A 123 -13.46 0.07 -2.20
N ALA A 124 -13.18 0.14 -0.90
CA ALA A 124 -14.03 0.82 0.08
C ALA A 124 -14.16 2.32 -0.25
N GLN A 125 -13.06 2.97 -0.63
CA GLN A 125 -13.05 4.38 -1.06
C GLN A 125 -13.91 4.57 -2.32
N ALA A 126 -13.74 3.71 -3.34
CA ALA A 126 -14.49 3.78 -4.58
C ALA A 126 -15.99 3.58 -4.35
N ILE A 127 -16.37 2.62 -3.51
CA ILE A 127 -17.78 2.38 -3.12
C ILE A 127 -18.36 3.62 -2.44
N SER A 128 -17.66 4.20 -1.46
CA SER A 128 -18.14 5.39 -0.75
C SER A 128 -18.33 6.58 -1.68
N SER A 129 -17.40 6.78 -2.62
CA SER A 129 -17.49 7.84 -3.64
C SER A 129 -18.65 7.61 -4.60
N ALA A 130 -18.88 6.37 -5.02
CA ALA A 130 -19.97 6.01 -5.91
C ALA A 130 -21.35 6.13 -5.24
N LEU A 131 -21.46 5.77 -3.96
CA LEU A 131 -22.67 5.98 -3.16
C LEU A 131 -23.02 7.48 -3.04
N TYR A 132 -22.01 8.30 -2.74
CA TYR A 132 -22.18 9.76 -2.71
C TYR A 132 -22.59 10.33 -4.09
N ALA A 133 -21.94 9.88 -5.17
CA ALA A 133 -22.26 10.30 -6.51
C ALA A 133 -23.69 9.88 -6.91
N ARG A 134 -24.11 8.68 -6.56
CA ARG A 134 -25.48 8.19 -6.76
C ARG A 134 -26.50 9.05 -6.03
N GLU A 135 -26.25 9.39 -4.77
CA GLU A 135 -27.13 10.26 -3.99
C GLU A 135 -27.27 11.64 -4.61
N LYS A 136 -26.16 12.19 -5.10
CA LYS A 136 -26.13 13.55 -5.67
C LYS A 136 -26.67 13.62 -7.10
N HIS A 137 -26.44 12.61 -7.93
CA HIS A 137 -26.70 12.64 -9.37
C HIS A 137 -27.75 11.62 -9.83
N GLY A 138 -28.21 10.72 -8.95
CA GLY A 138 -29.22 9.71 -9.23
C GLY A 138 -28.73 8.54 -10.08
N THR A 139 -27.43 8.47 -10.44
CA THR A 139 -26.89 7.43 -11.31
C THR A 139 -26.00 6.46 -10.56
N ALA A 140 -26.27 5.17 -10.68
CA ALA A 140 -25.41 4.13 -10.15
C ALA A 140 -24.27 3.81 -11.14
N GLN A 141 -23.17 3.27 -10.60
CA GLN A 141 -21.94 3.00 -11.35
C GLN A 141 -21.52 1.54 -11.23
N HIS A 142 -20.82 1.06 -12.26
CA HIS A 142 -20.01 -0.15 -12.20
C HIS A 142 -18.57 0.23 -11.85
N ILE A 143 -18.05 -0.31 -10.77
CA ILE A 143 -16.68 -0.12 -10.30
C ILE A 143 -15.88 -1.35 -10.67
N GLU A 144 -14.85 -1.18 -11.48
CA GLU A 144 -13.89 -2.23 -11.81
C GLU A 144 -12.57 -1.96 -11.11
N ILE A 145 -12.11 -2.89 -10.28
CA ILE A 145 -10.89 -2.80 -9.48
C ILE A 145 -9.90 -3.89 -9.93
N SER A 146 -8.70 -3.46 -10.27
CA SER A 146 -7.54 -4.33 -10.51
C SER A 146 -6.58 -4.26 -9.32
N MET A 147 -6.22 -5.41 -8.75
CA MET A 147 -5.24 -5.47 -7.66
C MET A 147 -3.89 -4.91 -8.10
N LEU A 148 -3.46 -5.21 -9.34
CA LEU A 148 -2.20 -4.71 -9.87
C LEU A 148 -2.21 -3.18 -9.97
N ASP A 149 -3.28 -2.59 -10.51
CA ASP A 149 -3.39 -1.13 -10.65
C ASP A 149 -3.44 -0.43 -9.30
N CYS A 150 -4.13 -1.03 -8.31
CA CYS A 150 -4.16 -0.52 -6.94
C CYS A 150 -2.74 -0.47 -6.34
N MET A 151 -1.96 -1.53 -6.51
CA MET A 151 -0.60 -1.60 -5.99
C MET A 151 0.35 -0.64 -6.71
N ILE A 152 0.30 -0.59 -8.04
CA ILE A 152 1.11 0.35 -8.83
C ILE A 152 0.78 1.79 -8.43
N SER A 153 -0.51 2.12 -8.28
CA SER A 153 -0.94 3.45 -7.85
C SER A 153 -0.46 3.79 -6.44
N PHE A 154 -0.51 2.82 -5.52
CA PHE A 154 -0.11 3.00 -4.13
C PHE A 154 1.40 3.26 -3.99
N PHE A 155 2.23 2.56 -4.75
CA PHE A 155 3.69 2.72 -4.75
C PHE A 155 4.20 3.64 -5.85
N TRP A 156 3.32 4.40 -6.51
CA TRP A 156 3.71 5.22 -7.65
C TRP A 156 4.89 6.15 -7.38
N PRO A 157 4.93 6.92 -6.27
CA PRO A 157 6.04 7.81 -6.00
C PRO A 157 7.37 7.08 -5.82
N GLU A 158 7.36 5.95 -5.11
CA GLU A 158 8.56 5.17 -4.81
C GLU A 158 9.01 4.29 -5.98
N GLY A 159 8.05 3.66 -6.66
CA GLY A 159 8.34 2.71 -7.75
C GLY A 159 8.64 3.37 -9.08
N MET A 160 8.03 4.52 -9.36
CA MET A 160 8.10 5.16 -10.69
C MET A 160 9.04 6.36 -10.75
N ALA A 161 9.52 6.88 -9.62
CA ALA A 161 10.34 8.08 -9.55
C ALA A 161 11.57 8.06 -10.47
N GLY A 162 12.14 6.88 -10.73
CA GLY A 162 13.32 6.72 -11.61
C GLY A 162 13.02 6.54 -13.10
N ILE A 163 11.79 6.24 -13.45
CA ILE A 163 11.37 5.89 -14.83
C ILE A 163 10.44 6.91 -15.49
N VAL A 164 10.01 7.95 -14.77
CA VAL A 164 9.17 9.02 -15.33
C VAL A 164 9.97 10.04 -16.16
N TYR A 165 11.29 10.06 -16.03
CA TYR A 165 12.16 10.98 -16.81
C TYR A 165 12.77 10.25 -18.00
N ALA A 166 12.32 10.58 -19.21
CA ALA A 166 12.69 9.88 -20.45
C ALA A 166 14.18 10.01 -20.86
N GLU A 167 14.92 10.97 -20.32
CA GLU A 167 16.30 11.25 -20.75
C GLU A 167 17.37 11.00 -19.68
N ASN A 168 16.97 10.74 -18.44
CA ASN A 168 17.91 10.47 -17.35
C ASN A 168 17.35 9.35 -16.49
N GLU A 169 17.85 8.14 -16.66
CA GLU A 169 17.60 7.05 -15.71
C GLU A 169 18.25 7.40 -14.36
N ILE A 170 17.42 7.82 -13.42
CA ILE A 170 17.84 7.99 -12.03
C ILE A 170 17.81 6.63 -11.37
N ASP A 171 18.95 6.18 -10.82
CA ASP A 171 18.97 4.96 -10.01
C ASP A 171 18.15 5.16 -8.73
N VAL A 172 16.87 4.82 -8.80
CA VAL A 172 15.91 4.94 -7.68
C VAL A 172 16.33 4.17 -6.45
N ARG A 173 17.15 3.11 -6.60
CA ARG A 173 17.67 2.35 -5.47
C ARG A 173 18.54 3.24 -4.56
N LYS A 174 19.26 4.19 -5.15
CA LYS A 174 20.01 5.19 -4.37
C LYS A 174 19.09 6.14 -3.60
N LEU A 175 17.96 6.55 -4.17
CA LEU A 175 16.99 7.43 -3.52
C LEU A 175 16.20 6.68 -2.42
N GLN A 176 15.77 5.45 -2.69
CA GLN A 176 15.06 4.59 -1.72
C GLN A 176 15.94 4.28 -0.50
N GLY A 177 17.26 4.23 -0.65
CA GLY A 177 18.20 4.06 0.46
C GLY A 177 18.11 5.15 1.54
N THR A 178 17.54 6.31 1.24
CA THR A 178 17.38 7.41 2.20
C THR A 178 16.30 7.14 3.25
N GLN A 179 15.34 6.27 2.98
CA GLN A 179 14.18 6.00 3.84
C GLN A 179 14.37 4.85 4.84
N ASP A 180 15.45 4.08 4.69
CA ASP A 180 15.76 2.99 5.64
C ASP A 180 16.57 3.55 6.82
N LEU A 181 15.87 4.04 7.83
CA LEU A 181 16.39 4.81 8.96
C LEU A 181 16.38 4.00 10.26
N ILE A 182 16.65 2.70 10.19
CA ILE A 182 16.74 1.82 11.36
C ILE A 182 18.21 1.65 11.75
N TYR A 183 18.52 1.95 13.01
CA TYR A 183 19.86 1.86 13.58
C TYR A 183 19.88 0.96 14.80
N LYS A 184 20.99 0.26 14.98
CA LYS A 184 21.20 -0.60 16.15
C LYS A 184 21.93 0.19 17.24
N ALA A 185 21.23 0.50 18.34
CA ALA A 185 21.83 0.95 19.57
C ALA A 185 22.35 -0.25 20.39
N GLN A 186 22.99 -0.01 21.53
CA GLN A 186 23.57 -1.08 22.36
C GLN A 186 22.54 -2.16 22.77
N ASP A 187 21.31 -1.76 23.08
CA ASP A 187 20.28 -2.61 23.69
C ASP A 187 19.04 -2.83 22.84
N ARG A 188 18.85 -2.07 21.76
CA ARG A 188 17.66 -2.14 20.90
C ARG A 188 17.88 -1.51 19.52
N TYR A 189 16.91 -1.68 18.63
CA TYR A 189 16.84 -0.91 17.40
C TYR A 189 16.03 0.37 17.63
N ILE A 190 16.44 1.44 16.98
CA ILE A 190 15.73 2.73 16.98
C ILE A 190 15.58 3.23 15.53
N THR A 191 14.66 4.14 15.32
CA THR A 191 14.59 4.92 14.08
C THR A 191 14.95 6.37 14.38
N ALA A 192 15.75 6.98 13.51
CA ALA A 192 16.12 8.37 13.58
C ALA A 192 16.37 8.92 12.18
N GLY A 193 15.97 10.16 11.92
CA GLY A 193 16.16 10.81 10.64
C GLY A 193 16.20 12.33 10.80
N ALA A 194 16.80 13.01 9.83
CA ALA A 194 16.82 14.45 9.72
C ALA A 194 16.52 14.82 8.26
N VAL A 195 15.49 15.65 8.03
CA VAL A 195 15.06 16.12 6.72
C VAL A 195 15.52 17.56 6.51
N SER A 196 15.26 18.45 7.48
CA SER A 196 15.66 19.85 7.45
C SER A 196 17.11 20.06 7.91
N ASP A 197 17.64 21.25 7.63
CA ASP A 197 18.97 21.63 8.11
C ASP A 197 19.00 21.78 9.64
N ALA A 198 17.91 22.20 10.25
CA ALA A 198 17.79 22.31 11.69
C ALA A 198 17.86 20.94 12.37
N GLU A 199 17.08 19.96 11.86
CA GLU A 199 17.08 18.58 12.35
C GLU A 199 18.45 17.91 12.15
N TRP A 200 19.13 18.17 11.02
CA TRP A 200 20.49 17.67 10.80
C TRP A 200 21.48 18.21 11.84
N LYS A 201 21.42 19.51 12.11
CA LYS A 201 22.24 20.13 13.17
C LYS A 201 21.92 19.53 14.54
N GLY A 202 20.64 19.35 14.86
CA GLY A 202 20.21 18.71 16.10
C GLY A 202 20.74 17.28 16.22
N MET A 203 20.61 16.49 15.14
CA MET A 203 21.15 15.13 15.10
C MET A 203 22.68 15.10 15.30
N CYS A 204 23.45 15.97 14.66
CA CYS A 204 24.88 16.05 14.84
C CYS A 204 25.27 16.35 16.30
N LYS A 205 24.58 17.28 16.95
CA LYS A 205 24.79 17.60 18.38
C LYS A 205 24.43 16.43 19.29
N ALA A 206 23.27 15.81 19.04
CA ALA A 206 22.84 14.64 19.83
C ALA A 206 23.86 13.50 19.76
N LEU A 207 24.48 13.29 18.60
CA LEU A 207 25.50 12.27 18.34
C LEU A 207 26.91 12.70 18.80
N LYS A 208 27.13 13.95 19.23
CA LYS A 208 28.44 14.55 19.49
C LYS A 208 29.35 14.56 18.26
N ARG A 209 28.79 14.81 17.10
CA ARG A 209 29.46 14.89 15.80
C ARG A 209 29.16 16.22 15.13
N GLU A 210 29.41 17.31 15.85
CA GLU A 210 29.22 18.67 15.35
C GLU A 210 30.12 18.99 14.14
N ASP A 211 31.24 18.24 14.00
CA ASP A 211 32.09 18.26 12.83
C ASP A 211 31.37 17.98 11.50
N LEU A 212 30.25 17.25 11.55
CA LEU A 212 29.46 16.91 10.36
C LEU A 212 28.51 18.03 9.92
N ILE A 213 28.34 19.10 10.72
CA ILE A 213 27.42 20.20 10.40
C ILE A 213 27.93 20.96 9.14
N ASP A 214 29.22 21.26 9.14
CA ASP A 214 29.86 22.01 8.07
C ASP A 214 30.64 21.12 7.09
N ASP A 215 30.48 19.80 7.18
CA ASP A 215 31.08 18.85 6.23
C ASP A 215 30.43 19.04 4.85
N GLU A 216 31.22 19.32 3.83
CA GLU A 216 30.77 19.60 2.47
C GLU A 216 29.82 18.52 1.91
N ARG A 217 29.97 17.27 2.37
CA ARG A 217 29.12 16.13 1.97
C ARG A 217 27.71 16.25 2.53
N PHE A 218 27.51 16.95 3.66
CA PHE A 218 26.25 16.96 4.43
C PHE A 218 25.69 18.36 4.68
N ALA A 219 26.42 19.42 4.35
CA ALA A 219 26.05 20.81 4.58
C ALA A 219 24.76 21.24 3.89
N SER A 220 24.33 20.55 2.84
CA SER A 220 23.08 20.84 2.13
C SER A 220 22.14 19.62 2.07
N PRO A 221 20.81 19.80 1.94
CA PRO A 221 19.87 18.72 1.72
C PRO A 221 20.23 17.82 0.54
N ALA A 222 20.63 18.41 -0.59
CA ALA A 222 21.06 17.67 -1.76
C ALA A 222 22.33 16.85 -1.49
N GLY A 223 23.31 17.42 -0.79
CA GLY A 223 24.52 16.71 -0.37
C GLY A 223 24.20 15.52 0.53
N ARG A 224 23.28 15.69 1.50
CA ARG A 224 22.83 14.61 2.38
C ARG A 224 22.10 13.48 1.64
N VAL A 225 21.38 13.77 0.58
CA VAL A 225 20.76 12.76 -0.29
C VAL A 225 21.82 12.04 -1.12
N THR A 226 22.70 12.78 -1.78
CA THR A 226 23.77 12.20 -2.60
C THR A 226 24.69 11.29 -1.80
N ASN A 227 24.99 11.67 -0.54
CA ASN A 227 25.88 10.93 0.35
C ASN A 227 25.13 10.10 1.40
N ALA A 228 23.88 9.68 1.10
CA ALA A 228 23.00 9.01 2.04
C ALA A 228 23.61 7.75 2.68
N GLN A 229 24.35 6.93 1.92
CA GLN A 229 24.96 5.71 2.44
C GLN A 229 26.03 6.00 3.49
N ILE A 230 26.96 6.91 3.19
CA ILE A 230 28.03 7.32 4.16
C ILE A 230 27.39 7.98 5.38
N ARG A 231 26.41 8.85 5.17
CA ARG A 231 25.68 9.50 6.27
C ARG A 231 25.05 8.47 7.19
N LYS A 232 24.34 7.48 6.65
CA LYS A 232 23.69 6.39 7.40
C LYS A 232 24.71 5.54 8.16
N GLN A 233 25.82 5.20 7.51
CA GLN A 233 26.90 4.45 8.16
C GLN A 233 27.44 5.21 9.37
N ILE A 234 27.83 6.47 9.21
CA ILE A 234 28.34 7.30 10.31
C ILE A 234 27.29 7.42 11.42
N THR A 235 26.04 7.71 11.07
CA THR A 235 24.94 7.81 12.04
C THR A 235 24.76 6.50 12.81
N GLY A 236 24.80 5.35 12.12
CA GLY A 236 24.68 4.04 12.75
C GLY A 236 25.84 3.69 13.67
N GLU A 237 27.06 3.99 13.27
CA GLU A 237 28.26 3.81 14.09
C GLU A 237 28.19 4.64 15.37
N GLU A 238 27.74 5.90 15.28
CA GLU A 238 27.61 6.75 16.46
C GLU A 238 26.46 6.29 17.38
N ILE A 239 25.29 5.97 16.82
CA ILE A 239 24.14 5.45 17.59
C ILE A 239 24.51 4.16 18.34
N SER A 240 25.32 3.30 17.74
CA SER A 240 25.75 2.02 18.34
C SER A 240 26.53 2.18 19.66
N LYS A 241 27.09 3.35 19.94
CA LYS A 241 27.82 3.67 21.15
C LYS A 241 26.93 3.99 22.35
N TRP A 242 25.61 4.14 22.14
CA TRP A 242 24.65 4.59 23.14
C TRP A 242 23.58 3.52 23.45
N LYS A 243 23.03 3.58 24.68
CA LYS A 243 21.76 2.90 24.96
C LYS A 243 20.63 3.59 24.22
N GLY A 244 19.67 2.82 23.69
CA GLY A 244 18.58 3.34 22.88
C GLY A 244 17.76 4.41 23.60
N SER A 245 17.47 4.27 24.90
CA SER A 245 16.75 5.29 25.66
C SER A 245 17.52 6.59 25.81
N GLU A 246 18.83 6.51 25.94
CA GLU A 246 19.68 7.70 26.12
C GLU A 246 19.80 8.49 24.82
N ILE A 247 20.09 7.80 23.70
CA ILE A 247 20.22 8.49 22.42
C ILE A 247 18.88 9.08 21.96
N LEU A 248 17.76 8.40 22.18
CA LEU A 248 16.44 8.95 21.87
C LEU A 248 16.13 10.22 22.66
N ARG A 249 16.44 10.25 23.97
CA ARG A 249 16.31 11.47 24.79
C ARG A 249 17.15 12.61 24.22
N ARG A 250 18.41 12.36 23.88
CA ARG A 250 19.32 13.37 23.30
C ARG A 250 18.80 13.91 21.98
N LEU A 251 18.30 13.03 21.09
CA LEU A 251 17.71 13.43 19.83
C LEU A 251 16.45 14.30 20.03
N GLN A 252 15.63 13.99 21.04
CA GLN A 252 14.43 14.78 21.35
C GLN A 252 14.77 16.15 21.99
N GLU A 253 15.87 16.26 22.72
CA GLU A 253 16.32 17.53 23.33
C GLU A 253 16.89 18.50 22.29
N GLU A 254 17.45 17.99 21.21
CA GLU A 254 18.04 18.83 20.16
C GLU A 254 17.08 19.14 18.99
N GLY A 255 15.84 18.59 18.97
CA GLY A 255 14.79 18.82 17.97
C GLY A 255 14.69 17.69 17.00
#